data_3803800cebab564b038a12e08c8a3a58
#
_entry.id   3803800cebab564b038a12e08c8a3a58
#
_cell.length_a   1.000
_cell.length_b   1.000
_cell.length_c   1.000
_cell.angle_alpha   90.00
_cell.angle_beta   90.00
_cell.angle_gamma   90.00
#
_symmetry.space_group_name_H-M   'P 1'
#
loop_
_entity.id
_entity.type
_entity.pdbx_description
1 polymer ?
#
loop_
_entity_poly.entity_id
_entity_poly.type
_entity_poly.pdbx_seq_one_letter_code
_entity_poly.pdbx_strand_id
1 'polypeptide(L)'
;MPELPPADAVIIGAGPAGLTAAYLLTKQGLNVAVIEADPTYVGGISRTVTYKGFLFDIGGHRFFSRSKEVVDLWREILPEDFIERPRLSRIYYGGRYYSYPLKAFEALRNLGLVESALCMLSYLKSRLVPKTDVRSFHDWVANQFGERLFSIFFKTYTEKVWGMSCDEISADWAAQ
;
A
#
# COMPACT_ATOMS: atom_id res chain seq x y z
N MET A 1 8.32 24.81 -30.29
CA MET A 1 7.70 24.49 -29.01
C MET A 1 6.66 25.55 -28.75
N PRO A 2 5.43 25.22 -28.33
CA PRO A 2 4.51 26.27 -27.91
C PRO A 2 5.15 27.05 -26.75
N GLU A 3 5.12 28.40 -26.84
CA GLU A 3 5.55 29.22 -25.71
C GLU A 3 4.64 28.95 -24.51
N LEU A 4 5.23 28.65 -23.38
CA LEU A 4 4.47 28.54 -22.16
C LEU A 4 3.97 29.93 -21.74
N PRO A 5 2.72 30.02 -21.25
CA PRO A 5 2.23 31.30 -20.73
C PRO A 5 3.12 31.74 -19.54
N PRO A 6 3.23 33.04 -19.28
CA PRO A 6 3.93 33.52 -18.09
C PRO A 6 3.39 32.84 -16.84
N ALA A 7 4.26 32.17 -16.09
CA ALA A 7 3.89 31.46 -14.90
C ALA A 7 4.87 31.77 -13.76
N ASP A 8 4.33 31.93 -12.55
CA ASP A 8 5.13 32.16 -11.34
C ASP A 8 5.81 30.84 -10.89
N ALA A 9 5.21 29.69 -11.23
CA ALA A 9 5.76 28.38 -10.96
C ALA A 9 5.45 27.38 -12.08
N VAL A 10 6.42 26.52 -12.38
CA VAL A 10 6.27 25.41 -13.34
C VAL A 10 6.43 24.09 -12.60
N ILE A 11 5.45 23.20 -12.75
CA ILE A 11 5.43 21.88 -12.14
C ILE A 11 5.57 20.82 -13.23
N ILE A 12 6.49 19.90 -13.06
CA ILE A 12 6.73 18.78 -13.97
C ILE A 12 6.07 17.54 -13.42
N GLY A 13 5.09 17.02 -14.15
CA GLY A 13 4.29 15.85 -13.80
C GLY A 13 2.94 16.20 -13.18
N ALA A 14 1.85 15.73 -13.81
CA ALA A 14 0.47 15.89 -13.34
C ALA A 14 -0.03 14.64 -12.56
N GLY A 15 0.84 14.02 -11.78
CA GLY A 15 0.46 13.03 -10.76
C GLY A 15 -0.10 13.68 -9.50
N PRO A 16 -0.54 12.91 -8.48
CA PRO A 16 -1.12 13.46 -7.26
C PRO A 16 -0.26 14.52 -6.57
N ALA A 17 1.06 14.33 -6.53
CA ALA A 17 1.97 15.29 -5.91
C ALA A 17 2.00 16.63 -6.68
N GLY A 18 2.18 16.57 -8.00
CA GLY A 18 2.23 17.77 -8.82
C GLY A 18 0.90 18.54 -8.85
N LEU A 19 -0.22 17.82 -8.96
CA LEU A 19 -1.55 18.44 -8.93
C LEU A 19 -1.87 19.06 -7.57
N THR A 20 -1.46 18.42 -6.47
CA THR A 20 -1.62 18.98 -5.11
C THR A 20 -0.80 20.26 -4.95
N ALA A 21 0.46 20.26 -5.42
CA ALA A 21 1.30 21.46 -5.39
C ALA A 21 0.69 22.59 -6.22
N ALA A 22 0.23 22.28 -7.45
CA ALA A 22 -0.44 23.25 -8.30
C ALA A 22 -1.68 23.86 -7.62
N TYR A 23 -2.53 23.01 -7.06
CA TYR A 23 -3.74 23.44 -6.36
C TYR A 23 -3.42 24.40 -5.19
N LEU A 24 -2.48 24.03 -4.34
CA LEU A 24 -2.12 24.84 -3.17
C LEU A 24 -1.46 26.17 -3.56
N LEU A 25 -0.61 26.21 -4.59
CA LEU A 25 0.01 27.43 -5.09
C LEU A 25 -1.04 28.34 -5.74
N THR A 26 -1.97 27.79 -6.52
CA THR A 26 -3.06 28.56 -7.12
C THR A 26 -3.98 29.16 -6.05
N LYS A 27 -4.24 28.46 -4.95
CA LYS A 27 -4.98 29.03 -3.80
C LYS A 27 -4.27 30.25 -3.16
N GLN A 28 -2.95 30.36 -3.34
CA GLN A 28 -2.17 31.52 -2.89
C GLN A 28 -2.12 32.64 -3.95
N GLY A 29 -2.84 32.50 -5.06
CA GLY A 29 -2.93 33.50 -6.12
C GLY A 29 -1.80 33.43 -7.16
N LEU A 30 -0.97 32.40 -7.15
CA LEU A 30 0.11 32.23 -8.13
C LEU A 30 -0.43 31.62 -9.44
N ASN A 31 0.13 32.07 -10.56
CA ASN A 31 -0.07 31.45 -11.87
C ASN A 31 0.83 30.23 -11.98
N VAL A 32 0.23 29.04 -12.12
CA VAL A 32 0.97 27.79 -12.16
C VAL A 32 0.79 27.10 -13.51
N ALA A 33 1.90 26.71 -14.14
CA ALA A 33 1.90 25.85 -15.31
C ALA A 33 2.27 24.42 -14.88
N VAL A 34 1.46 23.42 -15.28
CA VAL A 34 1.75 22.00 -15.07
C VAL A 34 2.07 21.35 -16.41
N ILE A 35 3.19 20.67 -16.50
CA ILE A 35 3.64 19.95 -17.70
C ILE A 35 3.56 18.45 -17.42
N GLU A 36 2.82 17.73 -18.28
CA GLU A 36 2.67 16.27 -18.20
C GLU A 36 3.24 15.61 -19.46
N ALA A 37 3.91 14.48 -19.29
CA ALA A 37 4.50 13.73 -20.40
C ALA A 37 3.46 12.89 -21.15
N ASP A 38 2.41 12.41 -20.47
CA ASP A 38 1.33 11.64 -21.10
C ASP A 38 0.40 12.60 -21.86
N PRO A 39 0.25 12.46 -23.19
CA PRO A 39 -0.57 13.35 -24.00
C PRO A 39 -2.08 13.21 -23.78
N THR A 40 -2.52 12.16 -23.07
CA THR A 40 -3.94 11.78 -22.96
C THR A 40 -4.44 11.87 -21.53
N TYR A 41 -3.62 11.48 -20.56
CA TYR A 41 -4.06 11.30 -19.18
C TYR A 41 -3.24 12.13 -18.20
N VAL A 42 -3.93 12.65 -17.19
CA VAL A 42 -3.35 13.19 -15.96
C VAL A 42 -3.63 12.25 -14.81
N GLY A 43 -2.98 12.44 -13.67
CA GLY A 43 -3.19 11.63 -12.46
C GLY A 43 -2.07 10.64 -12.18
N GLY A 44 -1.08 10.48 -13.09
CA GLY A 44 0.05 9.58 -12.87
C GLY A 44 -0.40 8.14 -12.60
N ILE A 45 0.11 7.52 -11.53
CA ILE A 45 -0.27 6.15 -11.15
C ILE A 45 -1.71 6.04 -10.61
N SER A 46 -2.34 7.16 -10.24
CA SER A 46 -3.73 7.19 -9.73
C SER A 46 -4.76 7.47 -10.82
N ARG A 47 -4.33 7.49 -12.09
CA ARG A 47 -5.23 7.74 -13.21
C ARG A 47 -6.25 6.63 -13.40
N THR A 48 -7.45 7.02 -13.81
CA THR A 48 -8.50 6.12 -14.28
C THR A 48 -8.49 6.08 -15.80
N VAL A 49 -8.53 4.90 -16.38
CA VAL A 49 -8.62 4.66 -17.83
C VAL A 49 -9.99 4.14 -18.21
N THR A 50 -10.43 4.45 -19.43
CA THR A 50 -11.69 3.95 -19.96
C THR A 50 -11.43 2.81 -20.95
N TYR A 51 -12.13 1.69 -20.77
CA TYR A 51 -12.11 0.57 -21.70
C TYR A 51 -13.52 0.03 -21.91
N LYS A 52 -13.99 0.01 -23.14
CA LYS A 52 -15.34 -0.48 -23.51
C LYS A 52 -16.48 0.12 -22.68
N GLY A 53 -16.37 1.40 -22.32
CA GLY A 53 -17.37 2.10 -21.50
C GLY A 53 -17.24 1.87 -19.98
N PHE A 54 -16.27 1.07 -19.54
CA PHE A 54 -15.96 0.87 -18.13
C PHE A 54 -14.78 1.73 -17.69
N LEU A 55 -14.81 2.20 -16.46
CA LEU A 55 -13.74 2.94 -15.81
C LEU A 55 -12.90 2.02 -14.95
N PHE A 56 -11.57 2.05 -15.15
CA PHE A 56 -10.61 1.23 -14.40
C PHE A 56 -9.48 2.09 -13.89
N ASP A 57 -9.16 1.96 -12.63
CA ASP A 57 -7.91 2.47 -12.09
C ASP A 57 -6.75 1.56 -12.50
N ILE A 58 -5.57 2.14 -12.78
CA ILE A 58 -4.36 1.39 -13.16
C ILE A 58 -3.73 0.69 -11.95
N GLY A 59 -4.48 0.00 -11.19
CA GLY A 59 -4.04 -0.69 -9.98
C GLY A 59 -5.03 -0.51 -8.86
N GLY A 60 -4.81 -1.21 -7.78
CA GLY A 60 -5.68 -1.17 -6.60
C GLY A 60 -5.45 0.06 -5.74
N HIS A 61 -5.67 1.26 -6.27
CA HIS A 61 -5.48 2.51 -5.55
C HIS A 61 -6.64 2.79 -4.62
N ARG A 62 -6.35 2.75 -3.34
CA ARG A 62 -7.28 3.18 -2.30
C ARG A 62 -6.62 4.31 -1.52
N PHE A 63 -7.34 5.42 -1.37
CA PHE A 63 -6.88 6.49 -0.51
C PHE A 63 -6.73 6.00 0.93
N PHE A 64 -5.57 6.24 1.50
CA PHE A 64 -5.28 6.04 2.91
C PHE A 64 -4.25 7.08 3.36
N SER A 65 -4.53 7.80 4.43
CA SER A 65 -3.58 8.69 5.07
C SER A 65 -3.81 8.71 6.57
N ARG A 66 -2.72 8.82 7.33
CA ARG A 66 -2.74 9.11 8.78
C ARG A 66 -2.70 10.62 9.05
N SER A 67 -2.32 11.44 8.06
CA SER A 67 -2.31 12.90 8.18
C SER A 67 -3.72 13.44 8.03
N LYS A 68 -4.19 14.14 9.07
CA LYS A 68 -5.46 14.85 9.04
C LYS A 68 -5.50 15.91 7.95
N GLU A 69 -4.41 16.63 7.75
CA GLU A 69 -4.27 17.67 6.73
C GLU A 69 -4.52 17.10 5.32
N VAL A 70 -3.92 15.95 5.01
CA VAL A 70 -4.12 15.27 3.73
C VAL A 70 -5.57 14.80 3.58
N VAL A 71 -6.18 14.25 4.62
CA VAL A 71 -7.59 13.83 4.58
C VAL A 71 -8.52 15.03 4.38
N ASP A 72 -8.28 16.15 5.06
CA ASP A 72 -9.09 17.35 4.95
C ASP A 72 -8.96 17.97 3.55
N LEU A 73 -7.77 17.98 2.95
CA LEU A 73 -7.54 18.43 1.57
C LEU A 73 -8.36 17.60 0.57
N TRP A 74 -8.37 16.27 0.71
CA TRP A 74 -9.17 15.42 -0.16
C TRP A 74 -10.67 15.65 -0.02
N ARG A 75 -11.15 15.88 1.20
CA ARG A 75 -12.54 16.23 1.45
C ARG A 75 -12.92 17.62 0.92
N GLU A 76 -11.98 18.55 0.92
CA GLU A 76 -12.16 19.87 0.31
C GLU A 76 -12.30 19.77 -1.22
N ILE A 77 -11.46 18.94 -1.87
CA ILE A 77 -11.46 18.79 -3.33
C ILE A 77 -12.65 17.94 -3.81
N LEU A 78 -13.03 16.91 -3.05
CA LEU A 78 -14.06 15.93 -3.41
C LEU A 78 -15.10 15.80 -2.27
N PRO A 79 -15.91 16.83 -2.00
CA PRO A 79 -16.81 16.82 -0.83
C PRO A 79 -17.91 15.75 -0.91
N GLU A 80 -18.41 15.44 -2.11
CA GLU A 80 -19.49 14.47 -2.33
C GLU A 80 -19.00 13.16 -2.96
N ASP A 81 -17.94 13.21 -3.75
CA ASP A 81 -17.42 12.07 -4.49
C ASP A 81 -16.46 11.20 -3.67
N PHE A 82 -16.00 11.70 -2.51
CA PHE A 82 -15.11 10.96 -1.62
C PHE A 82 -15.90 10.00 -0.73
N ILE A 83 -16.17 8.82 -1.26
CA ILE A 83 -17.05 7.83 -0.65
C ILE A 83 -16.28 6.87 0.25
N GLU A 84 -16.68 6.75 1.52
CA GLU A 84 -16.20 5.73 2.43
C GLU A 84 -16.87 4.38 2.16
N ARG A 85 -16.06 3.34 1.93
CA ARG A 85 -16.56 1.97 1.74
C ARG A 85 -15.85 1.01 2.69
N PRO A 86 -16.59 0.11 3.36
CA PRO A 86 -15.98 -0.90 4.21
C PRO A 86 -15.10 -1.83 3.37
N ARG A 87 -13.92 -2.14 3.90
CA ARG A 87 -12.99 -3.05 3.26
C ARG A 87 -13.25 -4.49 3.72
N LEU A 88 -13.44 -5.38 2.76
CA LEU A 88 -13.44 -6.82 2.99
C LEU A 88 -12.27 -7.45 2.21
N SER A 89 -11.14 -7.66 2.89
CA SER A 89 -10.00 -8.37 2.32
C SER A 89 -9.92 -9.78 2.88
N ARG A 90 -9.50 -10.71 2.06
CA ARG A 90 -9.28 -12.12 2.43
C ARG A 90 -7.96 -12.60 1.86
N ILE A 91 -7.27 -13.45 2.58
CA ILE A 91 -6.13 -14.23 2.10
C ILE A 91 -6.66 -15.59 1.69
N TYR A 92 -6.35 -16.05 0.49
CA TYR A 92 -6.65 -17.41 0.04
C TYR A 92 -5.38 -18.26 0.12
N TYR A 93 -5.45 -19.33 0.92
CA TYR A 93 -4.34 -20.27 1.08
C TYR A 93 -4.86 -21.68 1.38
N GLY A 94 -4.29 -22.69 0.73
CA GLY A 94 -4.63 -24.09 0.99
C GLY A 94 -6.13 -24.42 0.81
N GLY A 95 -6.81 -23.79 -0.17
CA GLY A 95 -8.24 -24.00 -0.40
C GLY A 95 -9.17 -23.29 0.59
N ARG A 96 -8.65 -22.45 1.48
CA ARG A 96 -9.41 -21.76 2.53
C ARG A 96 -9.18 -20.26 2.51
N TYR A 97 -10.17 -19.50 2.99
CA TYR A 97 -10.07 -18.06 3.16
C TYR A 97 -9.75 -17.68 4.60
N TYR A 98 -8.88 -16.71 4.76
CA TYR A 98 -8.47 -16.13 6.04
C TYR A 98 -8.79 -14.65 6.06
N SER A 99 -9.17 -14.12 7.21
CA SER A 99 -9.40 -12.70 7.38
C SER A 99 -8.12 -11.87 7.21
N TYR A 100 -8.25 -10.68 6.65
CA TYR A 100 -7.17 -9.70 6.65
C TYR A 100 -7.63 -8.44 7.41
N PRO A 101 -6.92 -7.98 8.45
CA PRO A 101 -5.73 -8.59 9.08
C PRO A 101 -5.98 -10.00 9.62
N LEU A 102 -4.91 -10.80 9.71
CA LEU A 102 -4.98 -12.18 10.19
C LEU A 102 -5.51 -12.23 11.64
N LYS A 103 -6.52 -13.06 11.85
CA LYS A 103 -7.04 -13.37 13.19
C LYS A 103 -6.44 -14.69 13.64
N ALA A 104 -5.67 -14.66 14.71
CA ALA A 104 -4.90 -15.84 15.17
C ALA A 104 -5.77 -17.09 15.35
N PHE A 105 -6.91 -17.00 16.03
CA PHE A 105 -7.79 -18.13 16.25
C PHE A 105 -8.39 -18.70 14.95
N GLU A 106 -8.82 -17.84 14.03
CA GLU A 106 -9.32 -18.25 12.71
C GLU A 106 -8.21 -18.91 11.89
N ALA A 107 -7.00 -18.33 11.91
CA ALA A 107 -5.85 -18.87 11.19
C ALA A 107 -5.50 -20.28 11.69
N LEU A 108 -5.38 -20.48 12.99
CA LEU A 108 -5.09 -21.78 13.58
C LEU A 108 -6.20 -22.81 13.27
N ARG A 109 -7.47 -22.41 13.41
CA ARG A 109 -8.59 -23.30 13.07
C ARG A 109 -8.56 -23.75 11.60
N ASN A 110 -8.28 -22.82 10.69
CA ASN A 110 -8.29 -23.08 9.26
C ASN A 110 -7.04 -23.86 8.79
N LEU A 111 -5.90 -23.71 9.44
CA LEU A 111 -4.69 -24.45 9.14
C LEU A 111 -4.81 -25.94 9.55
N GLY A 112 -5.65 -26.25 10.54
CA GLY A 112 -5.81 -27.59 11.09
C GLY A 112 -4.80 -27.89 12.20
N LEU A 113 -4.99 -29.01 12.92
CA LEU A 113 -4.29 -29.29 14.17
C LEU A 113 -2.77 -29.39 14.02
N VAL A 114 -2.30 -30.12 13.01
CA VAL A 114 -0.85 -30.35 12.81
C VAL A 114 -0.14 -29.06 12.47
N GLU A 115 -0.66 -28.33 11.48
CA GLU A 115 -0.03 -27.08 11.04
C GLU A 115 -0.09 -26.01 12.14
N SER A 116 -1.19 -25.96 12.89
CA SER A 116 -1.34 -25.07 14.04
C SER A 116 -0.33 -25.38 15.15
N ALA A 117 -0.10 -26.65 15.45
CA ALA A 117 0.91 -27.06 16.43
C ALA A 117 2.32 -26.65 15.99
N LEU A 118 2.65 -26.82 14.70
CA LEU A 118 3.93 -26.39 14.14
C LEU A 118 4.10 -24.86 14.18
N CYS A 119 3.04 -24.11 13.89
CA CYS A 119 3.05 -22.65 14.01
C CYS A 119 3.27 -22.20 15.47
N MET A 120 2.59 -22.83 16.42
CA MET A 120 2.75 -22.54 17.85
C MET A 120 4.16 -22.86 18.36
N LEU A 121 4.72 -24.00 17.99
CA LEU A 121 6.10 -24.37 18.34
C LEU A 121 7.11 -23.38 17.74
N SER A 122 6.91 -23.00 16.48
CA SER A 122 7.74 -22.01 15.80
C SER A 122 7.65 -20.64 16.48
N TYR A 123 6.46 -20.20 16.86
CA TYR A 123 6.24 -18.96 17.61
C TYR A 123 6.93 -19.00 18.99
N LEU A 124 6.76 -20.08 19.74
CA LEU A 124 7.41 -20.24 21.05
C LEU A 124 8.94 -20.22 20.92
N LYS A 125 9.49 -20.89 19.90
CA LYS A 125 10.92 -20.84 19.60
C LYS A 125 11.41 -19.42 19.38
N SER A 126 10.72 -18.63 18.55
CA SER A 126 11.14 -17.25 18.29
C SER A 126 10.98 -16.33 19.51
N ARG A 127 10.07 -16.66 20.43
CA ARG A 127 9.95 -15.93 21.72
C ARG A 127 11.04 -16.28 22.72
N LEU A 128 11.47 -17.54 22.75
CA LEU A 128 12.52 -18.00 23.68
C LEU A 128 13.93 -17.65 23.18
N VAL A 129 14.12 -17.69 21.87
CA VAL A 129 15.40 -17.39 21.22
C VAL A 129 15.16 -16.41 20.07
N PRO A 130 14.88 -15.13 20.39
CA PRO A 130 14.67 -14.12 19.35
C PRO A 130 15.98 -13.82 18.63
N LYS A 131 15.90 -13.54 17.33
CA LYS A 131 17.02 -12.99 16.57
C LYS A 131 17.29 -11.56 17.03
N THR A 132 18.50 -11.30 17.50
CA THR A 132 18.88 -9.99 18.05
C THR A 132 19.27 -8.98 16.96
N ASP A 133 19.86 -9.45 15.87
CA ASP A 133 20.24 -8.63 14.72
C ASP A 133 19.13 -8.68 13.66
N VAL A 134 18.12 -7.83 13.84
CA VAL A 134 16.93 -7.75 12.99
C VAL A 134 17.19 -6.72 11.90
N ARG A 135 17.49 -7.15 10.67
CA ARG A 135 17.82 -6.27 9.55
C ARG A 135 16.78 -6.33 8.43
N SER A 136 16.15 -7.48 8.25
CA SER A 136 15.24 -7.71 7.15
C SER A 136 13.77 -7.81 7.60
N PHE A 137 12.87 -7.66 6.62
CA PHE A 137 11.44 -7.95 6.79
C PHE A 137 11.22 -9.38 7.31
N HIS A 138 11.97 -10.35 6.76
CA HIS A 138 11.94 -11.74 7.21
C HIS A 138 12.26 -11.84 8.71
N ASP A 139 13.39 -11.28 9.15
CA ASP A 139 13.81 -11.32 10.54
C ASP A 139 12.74 -10.75 11.47
N TRP A 140 12.21 -9.60 11.08
CA TRP A 140 11.21 -8.91 11.90
C TRP A 140 9.92 -9.71 12.04
N VAL A 141 9.35 -10.19 10.93
CA VAL A 141 8.10 -10.94 10.94
C VAL A 141 8.27 -12.30 11.60
N ALA A 142 9.39 -13.01 11.34
CA ALA A 142 9.67 -14.30 11.97
C ALA A 142 9.86 -14.19 13.49
N ASN A 143 10.46 -13.09 13.97
CA ASN A 143 10.54 -12.81 15.42
C ASN A 143 9.17 -12.56 16.05
N GLN A 144 8.26 -11.87 15.31
CA GLN A 144 6.94 -11.55 15.85
C GLN A 144 5.98 -12.73 15.83
N PHE A 145 6.01 -13.55 14.79
CA PHE A 145 4.97 -14.55 14.50
C PHE A 145 5.48 -15.98 14.37
N GLY A 146 6.80 -16.17 14.38
CA GLY A 146 7.46 -17.45 14.12
C GLY A 146 7.67 -17.72 12.63
N GLU A 147 8.75 -18.45 12.33
CA GLU A 147 9.18 -18.79 10.98
C GLU A 147 8.11 -19.52 10.16
N ARG A 148 7.33 -20.38 10.82
CA ARG A 148 6.31 -21.17 10.12
C ARG A 148 5.18 -20.30 9.59
N LEU A 149 4.68 -19.38 10.39
CA LEU A 149 3.60 -18.48 10.02
C LEU A 149 4.08 -17.44 9.00
N PHE A 150 5.32 -16.97 9.13
CA PHE A 150 5.96 -16.13 8.11
C PHE A 150 5.97 -16.83 6.75
N SER A 151 6.44 -18.08 6.67
CA SER A 151 6.53 -18.85 5.43
C SER A 151 5.17 -19.07 4.77
N ILE A 152 4.11 -19.26 5.55
CA ILE A 152 2.76 -19.52 5.04
C ILE A 152 2.10 -18.25 4.49
N PHE A 153 2.10 -17.15 5.25
CA PHE A 153 1.26 -15.99 4.94
C PHE A 153 2.00 -14.77 4.42
N PHE A 154 3.28 -14.62 4.75
CA PHE A 154 4.01 -13.38 4.45
C PHE A 154 5.00 -13.55 3.30
N LYS A 155 5.81 -14.60 3.31
CA LYS A 155 6.92 -14.76 2.37
C LYS A 155 6.47 -14.64 0.92
N THR A 156 5.68 -15.57 0.44
CA THR A 156 5.30 -15.66 -0.98
C THR A 156 4.56 -14.41 -1.46
N TYR A 157 3.69 -13.85 -0.63
CA TYR A 157 2.96 -12.64 -0.97
C TYR A 157 3.90 -11.44 -1.09
N THR A 158 4.76 -11.24 -0.10
CA THR A 158 5.67 -10.09 -0.07
C THR A 158 6.68 -10.15 -1.22
N GLU A 159 7.30 -11.31 -1.43
CA GLU A 159 8.24 -11.51 -2.53
C GLU A 159 7.59 -11.30 -3.91
N LYS A 160 6.34 -11.74 -4.09
CA LYS A 160 5.59 -11.51 -5.32
C LYS A 160 5.28 -10.04 -5.56
N VAL A 161 4.89 -9.30 -4.51
CA VAL A 161 4.54 -7.88 -4.63
C VAL A 161 5.76 -7.01 -4.87
N TRP A 162 6.87 -7.28 -4.17
CA TRP A 162 8.09 -6.47 -4.25
C TRP A 162 9.07 -6.92 -5.33
N GLY A 163 8.91 -8.14 -5.86
CA GLY A 163 9.83 -8.69 -6.86
C GLY A 163 11.24 -8.96 -6.32
N MET A 164 11.39 -9.06 -4.99
CA MET A 164 12.67 -9.27 -4.31
C MET A 164 12.48 -10.16 -3.08
N SER A 165 13.59 -10.72 -2.56
CA SER A 165 13.57 -11.56 -1.36
C SER A 165 13.16 -10.77 -0.12
N CYS A 166 12.43 -11.42 0.79
CA CYS A 166 12.13 -10.86 2.09
C CYS A 166 13.37 -10.54 2.94
N ASP A 167 14.51 -11.15 2.61
CA ASP A 167 15.81 -10.88 3.26
C ASP A 167 16.45 -9.58 2.78
N GLU A 168 16.06 -9.07 1.61
CA GLU A 168 16.55 -7.81 1.03
C GLU A 168 15.68 -6.60 1.43
N ILE A 169 14.46 -6.83 1.89
CA ILE A 169 13.52 -5.78 2.33
C ILE A 169 13.90 -5.37 3.76
N SER A 170 14.05 -4.06 4.02
CA SER A 170 14.38 -3.55 5.36
C SER A 170 13.33 -3.91 6.41
N ALA A 171 13.80 -4.21 7.63
CA ALA A 171 12.95 -4.39 8.80
C ALA A 171 12.11 -3.15 9.14
N ASP A 172 12.62 -1.94 8.87
CA ASP A 172 11.91 -0.68 9.12
C ASP A 172 10.59 -0.59 8.37
N TRP A 173 10.54 -1.19 7.17
CA TRP A 173 9.31 -1.26 6.41
C TRP A 173 8.25 -2.16 7.07
N ALA A 174 8.68 -3.26 7.71
CA ALA A 174 7.78 -4.16 8.43
C ALA A 174 7.21 -3.55 9.72
N ALA A 175 7.96 -2.60 10.32
CA ALA A 175 7.58 -1.95 11.58
C ALA A 175 6.58 -0.79 11.43
N GLN A 176 6.34 -0.31 10.18
CA GLN A 176 5.39 0.78 9.86
C GLN A 176 3.93 0.28 9.89
#